data_e2caad5495c66012bc8ff88c77ae6f0d
#
_entry.id   e2caad5495c66012bc8ff88c77ae6f0d
#
_cell.length_a   1.000
_cell.length_b   1.000
_cell.length_c   1.000
_cell.angle_alpha   90.00
_cell.angle_beta   90.00
_cell.angle_gamma   90.00
#
_symmetry.space_group_name_H-M   'P 1'
#
loop_
_entity.id
_entity.type
_entity.pdbx_description
1 polymer ?
#
loop_
_entity_poly.entity_id
_entity_poly.type
_entity_poly.pdbx_seq_one_letter_code
_entity_poly.pdbx_strand_id
1 'polypeptide(L)'
;MAKELKTSPKYKCLETGSKKYIITRIESYVTPGFPDCLIYHNDVGFFTIELKVVRRNKKGIGKVLISPLQIAWNTIHMIHGAPALILLSDPGRGSTKLFSSSKLLELRDKDYDSVDGELWSGVLGPRFAAELPKLLKLP
;
A
#
# COMPACT_ATOMS: atom_id res chain seq x y z
N MET A 1 -5.97 -0.01 -19.96
CA MET A 1 -5.90 -1.06 -18.92
C MET A 1 -4.50 -1.64 -18.84
N ALA A 2 -4.04 -2.31 -19.89
CA ALA A 2 -2.69 -2.85 -19.89
C ALA A 2 -1.60 -1.78 -19.70
N LYS A 3 -1.83 -0.57 -20.20
CA LYS A 3 -0.90 0.54 -20.02
C LYS A 3 -0.71 0.92 -18.56
N GLU A 4 -1.80 0.92 -17.79
CA GLU A 4 -1.75 1.27 -16.38
C GLU A 4 -0.96 0.25 -15.58
N LEU A 5 -1.12 -1.03 -15.91
CA LEU A 5 -0.38 -2.11 -15.29
C LEU A 5 1.11 -1.97 -15.52
N LYS A 6 1.50 -1.50 -16.71
CA LYS A 6 2.91 -1.38 -17.09
C LYS A 6 3.57 -0.13 -16.56
N THR A 7 2.79 0.93 -16.26
CA THR A 7 3.36 2.23 -15.97
C THR A 7 3.36 2.64 -14.51
N SER A 8 2.73 1.85 -13.62
CA SER A 8 2.75 2.20 -12.20
C SER A 8 4.15 2.05 -11.63
N PRO A 9 4.80 3.14 -11.20
CA PRO A 9 6.15 3.05 -10.67
C PRO A 9 6.23 2.54 -9.24
N LYS A 10 5.09 2.52 -8.53
CA LYS A 10 5.08 2.28 -7.08
C LYS A 10 5.55 0.90 -6.67
N TYR A 11 5.33 -0.12 -7.49
CA TYR A 11 5.76 -1.47 -7.16
C TYR A 11 6.84 -2.01 -8.10
N LYS A 12 7.36 -1.19 -9.00
CA LYS A 12 8.46 -1.62 -9.87
C LYS A 12 9.68 -2.07 -9.08
N CYS A 13 9.89 -1.48 -7.91
CA CYS A 13 11.00 -1.90 -7.05
C CYS A 13 10.86 -3.36 -6.60
N LEU A 14 9.63 -3.86 -6.46
CA LEU A 14 9.39 -5.26 -6.13
C LEU A 14 9.65 -6.16 -7.34
N GLU A 15 9.26 -5.71 -8.55
CA GLU A 15 9.47 -6.47 -9.76
C GLU A 15 10.95 -6.62 -10.10
N THR A 16 11.72 -5.53 -9.94
CA THR A 16 13.13 -5.49 -10.31
C THR A 16 14.08 -5.87 -9.17
N GLY A 17 13.65 -5.69 -7.94
CA GLY A 17 14.50 -5.89 -6.77
C GLY A 17 14.63 -7.32 -6.31
N SER A 18 13.74 -8.22 -6.73
CA SER A 18 13.79 -9.60 -6.26
C SER A 18 12.98 -10.54 -7.15
N LYS A 19 13.58 -11.68 -7.50
CA LYS A 19 12.89 -12.75 -8.21
C LYS A 19 11.93 -13.54 -7.31
N LYS A 20 11.89 -13.24 -6.00
CA LYS A 20 11.03 -13.92 -5.03
C LYS A 20 9.61 -13.38 -4.99
N TYR A 21 9.36 -12.24 -5.62
CA TYR A 21 8.04 -11.63 -5.65
C TYR A 21 7.28 -12.01 -6.91
N ILE A 22 6.00 -12.29 -6.74
CA ILE A 22 5.04 -12.39 -7.84
C ILE A 22 3.97 -11.34 -7.58
N ILE A 23 3.83 -10.40 -8.52
CA ILE A 23 2.92 -9.27 -8.36
C ILE A 23 1.80 -9.40 -9.38
N THR A 24 0.56 -9.42 -8.90
CA THR A 24 -0.62 -9.42 -9.73
C THR A 24 -1.39 -8.15 -9.49
N ARG A 25 -1.50 -7.33 -10.52
CA ARG A 25 -2.35 -6.16 -10.45
C ARG A 25 -3.79 -6.56 -10.64
N ILE A 26 -4.64 -6.11 -9.73
CA ILE A 26 -6.07 -6.44 -9.75
C ILE A 26 -6.86 -5.21 -10.18
N GLU A 27 -7.71 -5.39 -11.17
CA GLU A 27 -8.73 -4.42 -11.55
C GLU A 27 -10.06 -5.15 -11.49
N SER A 28 -10.83 -4.94 -10.43
CA SER A 28 -12.10 -5.63 -10.27
C SER A 28 -13.25 -4.64 -10.23
N TYR A 29 -14.14 -4.77 -11.20
CA TYR A 29 -15.41 -4.05 -11.22
C TYR A 29 -16.51 -4.84 -10.52
N VAL A 30 -16.26 -6.12 -10.27
CA VAL A 30 -17.22 -7.03 -9.65
C VAL A 30 -17.09 -7.03 -8.13
N THR A 31 -15.88 -6.80 -7.63
CA THR A 31 -15.61 -6.77 -6.18
C THR A 31 -15.06 -5.39 -5.81
N PRO A 32 -15.94 -4.42 -5.57
CA PRO A 32 -15.49 -3.08 -5.17
C PRO A 32 -14.73 -3.13 -3.85
N GLY A 33 -13.70 -2.30 -3.76
CA GLY A 33 -12.87 -2.23 -2.55
C GLY A 33 -11.71 -3.20 -2.52
N PHE A 34 -11.59 -4.09 -3.51
CA PHE A 34 -10.45 -4.99 -3.61
C PHE A 34 -9.15 -4.17 -3.81
N PRO A 35 -8.05 -4.53 -3.11
CA PRO A 35 -6.79 -3.81 -3.25
C PRO A 35 -6.21 -3.85 -4.66
N ASP A 36 -5.35 -2.89 -4.97
CA ASP A 36 -4.74 -2.77 -6.30
C ASP A 36 -3.84 -3.93 -6.66
N CYS A 37 -3.12 -4.49 -5.70
CA CYS A 37 -2.14 -5.54 -5.96
C CYS A 37 -2.31 -6.71 -5.01
N LEU A 38 -2.28 -7.91 -5.57
CA LEU A 38 -2.07 -9.14 -4.81
C LEU A 38 -0.62 -9.56 -5.03
N ILE A 39 0.10 -9.77 -3.94
CA ILE A 39 1.53 -10.06 -3.99
C ILE A 39 1.80 -11.38 -3.29
N TYR A 40 2.66 -12.17 -3.89
CA TYR A 40 3.18 -13.38 -3.28
C TYR A 40 4.69 -13.25 -3.10
N HIS A 41 5.16 -13.64 -1.93
CA HIS A 41 6.60 -13.74 -1.66
C HIS A 41 6.89 -15.10 -1.02
N ASN A 42 7.98 -15.74 -1.45
CA ASN A 42 8.31 -17.10 -1.01
C ASN A 42 8.37 -17.26 0.51
N ASP A 43 8.82 -16.23 1.22
CA ASP A 43 9.00 -16.31 2.68
C ASP A 43 7.78 -15.88 3.48
N VAL A 44 6.85 -15.17 2.87
CA VAL A 44 5.70 -14.55 3.55
C VAL A 44 4.37 -15.15 3.13
N GLY A 45 4.26 -15.58 1.87
CA GLY A 45 2.99 -15.97 1.27
C GLY A 45 2.29 -14.80 0.62
N PHE A 46 0.96 -14.86 0.56
CA PHE A 46 0.16 -13.82 -0.08
C PHE A 46 -0.13 -12.65 0.86
N PHE A 47 -0.11 -11.47 0.31
CA PHE A 47 -0.58 -10.24 0.96
C PHE A 47 -1.05 -9.25 -0.10
N THR A 48 -1.73 -8.20 0.34
CA THR A 48 -2.24 -7.19 -0.58
C THR A 48 -1.63 -5.83 -0.30
N ILE A 49 -1.52 -5.01 -1.35
CA ILE A 49 -1.11 -3.62 -1.21
C ILE A 49 -2.11 -2.75 -1.96
N GLU A 50 -2.67 -1.76 -1.26
CA GLU A 50 -3.43 -0.66 -1.86
C GLU A 50 -2.47 0.49 -2.14
N LEU A 51 -2.56 1.07 -3.34
CA LEU A 51 -1.71 2.19 -3.75
C LEU A 51 -2.50 3.49 -3.66
N LYS A 52 -1.98 4.47 -2.92
CA LYS A 52 -2.62 5.76 -2.74
C LYS A 52 -1.63 6.91 -2.87
N VAL A 53 -2.15 8.07 -3.22
CA VAL A 53 -1.38 9.30 -3.32
C VAL A 53 -1.92 10.31 -2.30
N VAL A 54 -1.03 10.90 -1.54
CA VAL A 54 -1.37 11.97 -0.61
C VAL A 54 -1.61 13.25 -1.42
N ARG A 55 -2.77 13.87 -1.22
CA ARG A 55 -3.11 15.14 -1.85
C ARG A 55 -3.00 16.26 -0.83
N ARG A 56 -2.24 17.29 -1.15
CA ARG A 56 -2.03 18.42 -0.26
C ARG A 56 -2.74 19.66 -0.77
N ASN A 57 -3.40 20.39 0.15
CA ASN A 57 -4.04 21.65 -0.17
C ASN A 57 -3.04 22.80 -0.12
N LYS A 58 -3.51 24.02 -0.32
CA LYS A 58 -2.67 25.22 -0.32
C LYS A 58 -1.97 25.47 1.03
N LYS A 59 -2.56 24.97 2.12
CA LYS A 59 -1.97 25.08 3.46
C LYS A 59 -0.99 23.96 3.77
N GLY A 60 -0.79 23.03 2.83
CA GLY A 60 0.10 21.89 3.02
C GLY A 60 -0.52 20.73 3.75
N ILE A 61 -1.83 20.76 4.04
CA ILE A 61 -2.52 19.68 4.74
C ILE A 61 -2.73 18.52 3.79
N GLY A 62 -2.29 17.31 4.19
CA GLY A 62 -2.37 16.12 3.39
C GLY A 62 -3.62 15.29 3.67
N LYS A 63 -4.27 14.84 2.61
CA LYS A 63 -5.45 13.99 2.68
C LYS A 63 -5.30 12.79 1.76
N VAL A 64 -5.90 11.68 2.17
CA VAL A 64 -5.92 10.43 1.40
C VAL A 64 -7.37 10.05 1.14
N LEU A 65 -7.72 9.82 -0.13
CA LEU A 65 -9.07 9.43 -0.51
C LEU A 65 -9.21 7.92 -0.40
N ILE A 66 -10.02 7.47 0.55
CA ILE A 66 -10.25 6.06 0.80
C ILE A 66 -11.76 5.83 0.84
N SER A 67 -12.25 4.91 0.02
CA SER A 67 -13.68 4.62 -0.04
C SER A 67 -14.13 3.74 1.15
N PRO A 68 -15.42 3.82 1.54
CA PRO A 68 -15.96 2.90 2.55
C PRO A 68 -15.81 1.43 2.17
N LEU A 69 -15.90 1.12 0.88
CA LEU A 69 -15.75 -0.26 0.40
C LEU A 69 -14.31 -0.76 0.57
N GLN A 70 -13.32 0.09 0.36
CA GLN A 70 -11.91 -0.26 0.61
C GLN A 70 -11.67 -0.54 2.10
N ILE A 71 -12.25 0.27 2.96
CA ILE A 71 -12.15 0.07 4.42
C ILE A 71 -12.80 -1.24 4.81
N ALA A 72 -14.02 -1.49 4.32
CA ALA A 72 -14.77 -2.71 4.66
C ALA A 72 -14.03 -3.97 4.19
N TRP A 73 -13.54 -3.98 2.96
CA TRP A 73 -12.82 -5.13 2.43
C TRP A 73 -11.57 -5.44 3.26
N ASN A 74 -10.76 -4.43 3.52
CA ASN A 74 -9.52 -4.60 4.28
C ASN A 74 -9.79 -5.03 5.72
N THR A 75 -10.79 -4.44 6.36
CA THR A 75 -11.14 -4.77 7.74
C THR A 75 -11.53 -6.25 7.87
N ILE A 76 -12.38 -6.73 6.98
CA ILE A 76 -12.82 -8.13 7.00
C ILE A 76 -11.63 -9.07 6.82
N HIS A 77 -10.77 -8.79 5.86
CA HIS A 77 -9.64 -9.67 5.57
C HIS A 77 -8.60 -9.66 6.69
N MET A 78 -8.37 -8.51 7.32
CA MET A 78 -7.46 -8.42 8.45
C MET A 78 -7.96 -9.15 9.68
N ILE A 79 -9.26 -9.14 9.93
CA ILE A 79 -9.87 -9.91 11.03
C ILE A 79 -9.57 -11.39 10.87
N HIS A 80 -9.52 -11.87 9.64
CA HIS A 80 -9.20 -13.26 9.33
C HIS A 80 -7.68 -13.53 9.21
N GLY A 81 -6.85 -12.56 9.58
CA GLY A 81 -5.40 -12.74 9.64
C GLY A 81 -4.65 -12.53 8.33
N ALA A 82 -5.32 -12.05 7.28
CA ALA A 82 -4.66 -11.77 6.02
C ALA A 82 -3.86 -10.47 6.10
N PRO A 83 -2.55 -10.46 5.77
CA PRO A 83 -1.80 -9.23 5.75
C PRO A 83 -2.31 -8.31 4.64
N ALA A 84 -2.67 -7.08 5.01
CA ALA A 84 -3.13 -6.07 4.08
C ALA A 84 -2.42 -4.75 4.38
N LEU A 85 -1.84 -4.16 3.35
CA LEU A 85 -1.00 -2.98 3.47
C LEU A 85 -1.51 -1.86 2.57
N ILE A 86 -1.13 -0.64 2.92
CA ILE A 86 -1.35 0.53 2.07
C ILE A 86 -0.02 1.26 1.88
N LEU A 87 0.33 1.51 0.64
CA LEU A 87 1.53 2.23 0.25
C LEU A 87 1.14 3.61 -0.25
N LEU A 88 1.68 4.64 0.39
CA LEU A 88 1.32 6.02 0.14
C LEU A 88 2.50 6.79 -0.42
N SER A 89 2.28 7.35 -1.60
CA SER A 89 3.22 8.29 -2.21
C SER A 89 2.84 9.71 -1.83
N ASP A 90 3.79 10.49 -1.37
CA ASP A 90 3.61 11.89 -1.00
C ASP A 90 4.48 12.78 -1.90
N PRO A 91 4.00 13.14 -3.09
CA PRO A 91 4.80 13.93 -4.03
C PRO A 91 5.19 15.30 -3.47
N GLY A 92 4.32 15.89 -2.64
CA GLY A 92 4.59 17.18 -2.02
C GLY A 92 5.79 17.18 -1.09
N ARG A 93 6.14 16.02 -0.55
CA ARG A 93 7.29 15.86 0.35
C ARG A 93 8.36 14.92 -0.21
N GLY A 94 8.16 14.37 -1.40
CA GLY A 94 9.11 13.45 -2.03
C GLY A 94 9.34 12.18 -1.25
N SER A 95 8.35 11.69 -0.51
CA SER A 95 8.50 10.52 0.34
C SER A 95 7.41 9.49 0.12
N THR A 96 7.66 8.27 0.59
CA THR A 96 6.70 7.18 0.54
C THR A 96 6.64 6.52 1.91
N LYS A 97 5.44 6.18 2.36
CA LYS A 97 5.24 5.47 3.61
C LYS A 97 4.39 4.22 3.39
N LEU A 98 4.68 3.20 4.17
CA LEU A 98 3.91 1.97 4.20
C LEU A 98 3.22 1.84 5.54
N PHE A 99 1.90 1.61 5.51
CA PHE A 99 1.12 1.36 6.72
C PHE A 99 0.43 0.01 6.61
N SER A 100 0.12 -0.56 7.77
CA SER A 100 -0.89 -1.61 7.83
C SER A 100 -2.25 -1.03 7.45
N SER A 101 -3.09 -1.81 6.79
CA SER A 101 -4.44 -1.36 6.45
C SER A 101 -5.33 -1.13 7.67
N SER A 102 -4.88 -1.50 8.88
CA SER A 102 -5.55 -1.11 10.12
C SER A 102 -5.57 0.41 10.32
N LYS A 103 -4.75 1.15 9.59
CA LYS A 103 -4.67 2.60 9.66
C LYS A 103 -5.58 3.32 8.65
N LEU A 104 -6.38 2.60 7.88
CA LEU A 104 -7.17 3.21 6.82
C LEU A 104 -8.13 4.29 7.32
N LEU A 105 -8.80 4.07 8.47
CA LEU A 105 -9.72 5.07 9.04
C LEU A 105 -8.98 6.33 9.46
N GLU A 106 -7.84 6.19 10.11
CA GLU A 106 -7.04 7.34 10.50
C GLU A 106 -6.52 8.10 9.27
N LEU A 107 -6.05 7.39 8.26
CA LEU A 107 -5.55 7.99 7.02
C LEU A 107 -6.66 8.74 6.28
N ARG A 108 -7.90 8.24 6.33
CA ARG A 108 -9.03 8.92 5.72
C ARG A 108 -9.45 10.17 6.48
N ASP A 109 -9.49 10.09 7.82
CA ASP A 109 -10.14 11.09 8.65
C ASP A 109 -9.20 12.17 9.18
N LYS A 110 -7.92 11.87 9.34
CA LYS A 110 -6.95 12.80 9.94
C LYS A 110 -6.04 13.43 8.88
N ASP A 111 -5.37 14.51 9.28
CA ASP A 111 -4.27 15.05 8.48
C ASP A 111 -3.19 13.96 8.37
N TYR A 112 -2.70 13.74 7.15
CA TYR A 112 -1.71 12.71 6.86
C TYR A 112 -0.49 12.82 7.78
N ASP A 113 -0.01 14.05 8.03
CA ASP A 113 1.19 14.25 8.84
C ASP A 113 0.99 13.89 10.32
N SER A 114 -0.26 13.78 10.77
CA SER A 114 -0.58 13.41 12.16
C SER A 114 -0.75 11.91 12.36
N VAL A 115 -0.74 11.10 11.29
CA VAL A 115 -0.91 9.67 11.40
C VAL A 115 0.44 9.01 11.67
N ASP A 116 0.53 8.31 12.79
CA ASP A 116 1.73 7.60 13.22
C ASP A 116 1.63 6.10 12.97
N GLY A 117 2.73 5.40 13.19
CA GLY A 117 2.75 3.95 13.16
C GLY A 117 3.02 3.37 11.77
N GLU A 118 3.70 4.11 10.91
CA GLU A 118 4.15 3.57 9.64
C GLU A 118 5.09 2.40 9.85
N LEU A 119 4.93 1.37 9.04
CA LEU A 119 5.82 0.22 9.04
C LEU A 119 7.15 0.54 8.38
N TRP A 120 7.13 1.48 7.45
CA TRP A 120 8.31 1.86 6.70
C TRP A 120 8.12 3.25 6.11
N SER A 121 9.22 3.99 5.95
CA SER A 121 9.21 5.25 5.21
C SER A 121 10.55 5.42 4.49
N GLY A 122 10.51 6.12 3.35
CA GLY A 122 11.71 6.37 2.59
C GLY A 122 11.43 6.54 1.10
N VAL A 123 12.41 6.19 0.29
CA VAL A 123 12.33 6.21 -1.16
C VAL A 123 12.23 4.77 -1.66
N LEU A 124 11.27 4.50 -2.55
CA LEU A 124 11.10 3.16 -3.11
C LEU A 124 12.34 2.73 -3.90
N GLY A 125 12.75 1.50 -3.67
CA GLY A 125 13.90 0.93 -4.36
C GLY A 125 14.21 -0.49 -3.85
N PRO A 126 15.39 -1.03 -4.21
CA PRO A 126 15.77 -2.39 -3.81
C PRO A 126 15.80 -2.61 -2.30
N ARG A 127 16.13 -1.58 -1.53
CA ARG A 127 16.13 -1.67 -0.07
C ARG A 127 14.74 -1.96 0.47
N PHE A 128 13.72 -1.27 -0.06
CA PHE A 128 12.33 -1.51 0.34
C PHE A 128 11.94 -2.96 0.03
N ALA A 129 12.27 -3.44 -1.17
CA ALA A 129 11.95 -4.81 -1.57
C ALA A 129 12.62 -5.84 -0.65
N ALA A 130 13.83 -5.57 -0.18
CA ALA A 130 14.53 -6.46 0.73
C ALA A 130 13.96 -6.43 2.14
N GLU A 131 13.51 -5.27 2.61
CA GLU A 131 12.98 -5.09 3.97
C GLU A 131 11.55 -5.56 4.14
N LEU A 132 10.73 -5.47 3.09
CA LEU A 132 9.30 -5.75 3.16
C LEU A 132 8.97 -7.13 3.78
N PRO A 133 9.61 -8.24 3.38
CA PRO A 133 9.30 -9.53 3.98
C PRO A 133 9.57 -9.58 5.47
N LYS A 134 10.58 -8.86 5.94
CA LYS A 134 10.91 -8.80 7.37
C LYS A 134 9.82 -8.07 8.16
N LEU A 135 9.25 -7.02 7.59
CA LEU A 135 8.16 -6.27 8.22
C LEU A 135 6.90 -7.12 8.36
N LEU A 136 6.64 -7.99 7.39
CA LEU A 136 5.44 -8.84 7.36
C LEU A 136 5.56 -10.09 8.23
N LYS A 137 6.77 -10.48 8.62
CA LYS A 137 6.99 -11.63 9.50
C LYS A 137 6.85 -11.31 10.97
N LEU A 138 6.78 -10.04 11.33
CA LEU A 138 6.63 -9.64 12.72
C LEU A 138 5.25 -10.04 13.24
N PRO A 139 5.17 -10.66 14.41
CA PRO A 139 3.90 -11.06 15.01
C PRO A 139 3.03 -9.87 15.38
#